data_36f7b57e400e5aecca50e9f38cee8c0a
#
_entry.id   36f7b57e400e5aecca50e9f38cee8c0a
#
_cell.length_a   1.000
_cell.length_b   1.000
_cell.length_c   1.000
_cell.angle_alpha   90.00
_cell.angle_beta   90.00
_cell.angle_gamma   90.00
#
_symmetry.space_group_name_H-M   'P 1'
#
loop_
_entity.id
_entity.type
_entity.pdbx_description
1 polymer ?
#
loop_
_entity_poly.entity_id
_entity_poly.type
_entity_poly.pdbx_seq_one_letter_code
_entity_poly.pdbx_strand_id
1 'polypeptide(L)'
;MKNKDIKILLVDDEPDVIEIIKYNLEQDGYNVKTASNGKEALIKAKKNTPHLIIMDVMMPEMDGIEACENLRSDKIFNDTIIMFLTARGEDYSHMAAFDAGADDYVTKPIKPKIIVSKVKALLRRLKKEEEGQDKIKVGKLIIDKEQYEVTHKG
;
A
#
# COMPACT_ATOMS: atom_id res chain seq x y z
N MET A 1 15.19 2.38 -7.58
CA MET A 1 14.74 2.86 -6.25
C MET A 1 15.26 1.91 -5.16
N LYS A 2 15.96 2.47 -4.19
CA LYS A 2 16.50 1.67 -3.09
C LYS A 2 15.43 1.50 -2.01
N ASN A 3 15.53 0.41 -1.24
CA ASN A 3 14.56 0.14 -0.18
C ASN A 3 14.41 1.31 0.80
N LYS A 4 15.52 1.97 1.14
CA LYS A 4 15.44 3.10 2.09
C LYS A 4 14.63 4.28 1.55
N ASP A 5 14.43 4.34 0.25
CA ASP A 5 13.64 5.39 -0.39
C ASP A 5 12.17 5.01 -0.49
N ILE A 6 11.84 3.76 -0.19
CA ILE A 6 10.47 3.29 -0.25
C ILE A 6 9.77 3.56 1.07
N LYS A 7 8.69 4.33 1.00
CA LYS A 7 7.92 4.75 2.17
C LYS A 7 6.72 3.84 2.36
N ILE A 8 6.63 3.22 3.53
CA ILE A 8 5.52 2.33 3.87
C ILE A 8 4.79 2.92 5.07
N LEU A 9 3.47 3.02 4.96
CA LEU A 9 2.62 3.45 6.08
C LEU A 9 1.91 2.21 6.61
N LEU A 10 2.14 1.91 7.89
CA LEU A 10 1.58 0.72 8.53
C LEU A 10 0.51 1.17 9.52
N VAL A 11 -0.72 0.71 9.32
CA VAL A 11 -1.88 1.18 10.09
C VAL A 11 -2.56 0.01 10.78
N ASP A 12 -2.60 0.05 12.10
CA ASP A 12 -3.26 -0.97 12.92
C ASP A 12 -3.45 -0.38 14.31
N ASP A 13 -4.52 -0.76 14.98
CA ASP A 13 -4.76 -0.26 16.35
C ASP A 13 -4.13 -1.14 17.41
N GLU A 14 -3.52 -2.27 17.02
CA GLU A 14 -2.85 -3.17 17.94
C GLU A 14 -1.34 -2.91 17.95
N PRO A 15 -0.79 -2.39 19.06
CA PRO A 15 0.65 -2.07 19.10
C PRO A 15 1.57 -3.24 18.81
N ASP A 16 1.19 -4.46 19.23
CA ASP A 16 2.01 -5.64 19.00
C ASP A 16 2.12 -5.97 17.51
N VAL A 17 1.04 -5.80 16.76
CA VAL A 17 1.03 -6.03 15.32
C VAL A 17 1.93 -5.00 14.64
N ILE A 18 1.78 -3.74 15.02
CA ILE A 18 2.62 -2.66 14.50
C ILE A 18 4.09 -2.97 14.73
N GLU A 19 4.44 -3.33 15.95
CA GLU A 19 5.83 -3.55 16.32
C GLU A 19 6.48 -4.66 15.51
N ILE A 20 5.80 -5.80 15.38
CA ILE A 20 6.41 -6.95 14.71
C ILE A 20 6.53 -6.72 13.20
N ILE A 21 5.53 -6.10 12.59
CA ILE A 21 5.59 -5.85 11.13
C ILE A 21 6.61 -4.77 10.84
N LYS A 22 6.61 -3.69 11.60
CA LYS A 22 7.57 -2.61 11.42
C LYS A 22 8.99 -3.13 11.53
N TYR A 23 9.28 -3.93 12.56
CA TYR A 23 10.60 -4.49 12.76
C TYR A 23 11.06 -5.27 11.54
N ASN A 24 10.21 -6.15 11.03
CA ASN A 24 10.58 -7.00 9.90
C ASN A 24 10.77 -6.20 8.61
N LEU A 25 9.95 -5.17 8.38
CA LEU A 25 10.10 -4.34 7.20
C LEU A 25 11.36 -3.48 7.29
N GLU A 26 11.67 -2.96 8.46
CA GLU A 26 12.87 -2.15 8.64
C GLU A 26 14.14 -2.98 8.51
N GLN A 27 14.07 -4.26 8.85
CA GLN A 27 15.21 -5.17 8.62
C GLN A 27 15.55 -5.25 7.14
N ASP A 28 14.56 -5.10 6.27
CA ASP A 28 14.80 -5.09 4.83
C ASP A 28 15.12 -3.71 4.29
N GLY A 29 15.21 -2.72 5.17
CA GLY A 29 15.66 -1.39 4.81
C GLY A 29 14.57 -0.38 4.47
N TYR A 30 13.31 -0.76 4.52
CA TYR A 30 12.20 0.14 4.18
C TYR A 30 12.03 1.24 5.22
N ASN A 31 11.52 2.38 4.77
CA ASN A 31 11.22 3.51 5.64
C ASN A 31 9.75 3.38 6.09
N VAL A 32 9.53 3.01 7.35
CA VAL A 32 8.19 2.69 7.86
C VAL A 32 7.70 3.76 8.81
N LYS A 33 6.50 4.31 8.53
CA LYS A 33 5.77 5.17 9.44
C LYS A 33 4.54 4.40 9.89
N THR A 34 3.97 4.78 11.03
CA THR A 34 2.84 4.06 11.59
C THR A 34 1.68 4.98 11.92
N ALA A 35 0.47 4.42 11.94
CA ALA A 35 -0.73 5.11 12.35
C ALA A 35 -1.61 4.10 13.08
N SER A 36 -2.45 4.58 14.02
CA SER A 36 -3.25 3.70 14.85
C SER A 36 -4.72 3.64 14.44
N ASN A 37 -5.13 4.43 13.48
CA ASN A 37 -6.51 4.39 12.96
C ASN A 37 -6.56 5.03 11.59
N GLY A 38 -7.75 4.96 10.95
CA GLY A 38 -7.92 5.47 9.59
C GLY A 38 -7.74 6.97 9.46
N LYS A 39 -8.18 7.73 10.45
CA LYS A 39 -8.03 9.19 10.41
C LYS A 39 -6.56 9.60 10.44
N GLU A 40 -5.80 8.99 11.35
CA GLU A 40 -4.37 9.27 11.45
C GLU A 40 -3.66 8.84 10.16
N ALA A 41 -4.10 7.72 9.59
CA ALA A 41 -3.53 7.24 8.33
C ALA A 41 -3.70 8.26 7.20
N LEU A 42 -4.91 8.83 7.07
CA LEU A 42 -5.17 9.83 6.04
C LEU A 42 -4.27 11.06 6.22
N ILE A 43 -4.13 11.52 7.45
CA ILE A 43 -3.30 12.69 7.74
C ILE A 43 -1.86 12.42 7.36
N LYS A 44 -1.31 11.29 7.79
CA LYS A 44 0.09 10.95 7.52
C LYS A 44 0.35 10.68 6.05
N ALA A 45 -0.61 10.02 5.37
CA ALA A 45 -0.46 9.75 3.95
C ALA A 45 -0.41 11.05 3.14
N LYS A 46 -1.23 12.03 3.49
CA LYS A 46 -1.25 13.31 2.79
C LYS A 46 0.02 14.12 3.02
N LYS A 47 0.62 13.97 4.19
CA LYS A 47 1.86 14.69 4.50
C LYS A 47 3.04 14.16 3.70
N ASN A 48 3.08 12.87 3.47
CA ASN A 48 4.24 12.24 2.84
C ASN A 48 3.77 10.98 2.13
N THR A 49 3.31 11.17 0.90
CA THR A 49 2.66 10.13 0.10
C THR A 49 3.45 8.82 0.15
N PRO A 50 2.88 7.76 0.71
CA PRO A 50 3.59 6.48 0.79
C PRO A 50 3.53 5.73 -0.53
N HIS A 51 4.49 4.85 -0.74
CA HIS A 51 4.48 3.94 -1.88
C HIS A 51 3.53 2.78 -1.63
N LEU A 52 3.43 2.37 -0.36
CA LEU A 52 2.59 1.24 0.02
C LEU A 52 1.99 1.49 1.39
N ILE A 53 0.74 1.10 1.56
CA ILE A 53 0.04 1.18 2.84
C ILE A 53 -0.40 -0.23 3.22
N ILE A 54 -0.06 -0.63 4.46
CA ILE A 54 -0.57 -1.88 5.05
C ILE A 54 -1.55 -1.44 6.11
N MET A 55 -2.80 -1.89 6.02
CA MET A 55 -3.85 -1.34 6.86
C MET A 55 -4.83 -2.40 7.33
N ASP A 56 -5.07 -2.42 8.65
CA ASP A 56 -6.09 -3.28 9.24
C ASP A 56 -7.47 -2.83 8.78
N VAL A 57 -8.35 -3.79 8.49
CA VAL A 57 -9.72 -3.47 8.10
C VAL A 57 -10.51 -2.95 9.30
N MET A 58 -10.38 -3.62 10.45
CA MET A 58 -11.21 -3.31 11.63
C MET A 58 -10.45 -2.42 12.60
N MET A 59 -10.81 -1.14 12.63
CA MET A 59 -10.19 -0.16 13.52
C MET A 59 -11.26 0.78 14.06
N PRO A 60 -11.04 1.37 15.25
CA PRO A 60 -11.98 2.35 15.78
C PRO A 60 -11.97 3.65 14.98
N GLU A 61 -13.01 4.43 15.11
CA GLU A 61 -13.23 5.74 14.49
C GLU A 61 -13.44 5.64 12.99
N MET A 62 -12.41 5.29 12.23
CA MET A 62 -12.52 5.10 10.79
C MET A 62 -11.83 3.78 10.44
N ASP A 63 -12.59 2.81 9.90
CA ASP A 63 -12.02 1.52 9.54
C ASP A 63 -11.19 1.62 8.26
N GLY A 64 -10.48 0.52 7.96
CA GLY A 64 -9.56 0.52 6.83
C GLY A 64 -10.25 0.66 5.48
N ILE A 65 -11.45 0.11 5.36
CA ILE A 65 -12.18 0.19 4.09
C ILE A 65 -12.59 1.63 3.80
N GLU A 66 -13.13 2.32 4.81
CA GLU A 66 -13.48 3.73 4.65
C GLU A 66 -12.26 4.57 4.34
N ALA A 67 -11.14 4.31 5.03
CA ALA A 67 -9.90 5.04 4.78
C ALA A 67 -9.42 4.81 3.34
N CYS A 68 -9.50 3.57 2.87
CA CYS A 68 -9.09 3.23 1.51
C CYS A 68 -9.94 3.96 0.47
N GLU A 69 -11.26 3.99 0.67
CA GLU A 69 -12.15 4.72 -0.22
C GLU A 69 -11.80 6.20 -0.28
N ASN A 70 -11.50 6.79 0.88
CA ASN A 70 -11.08 8.19 0.93
C ASN A 70 -9.78 8.41 0.17
N LEU A 71 -8.81 7.52 0.34
CA LEU A 71 -7.54 7.63 -0.36
C LEU A 71 -7.74 7.51 -1.88
N ARG A 72 -8.54 6.54 -2.31
CA ARG A 72 -8.76 6.32 -3.74
C ARG A 72 -9.56 7.44 -4.41
N SER A 73 -10.25 8.26 -3.63
CA SER A 73 -10.94 9.42 -4.19
C SER A 73 -9.99 10.58 -4.50
N ASP A 74 -8.74 10.49 -4.06
CA ASP A 74 -7.73 11.53 -4.29
C ASP A 74 -6.69 10.99 -5.26
N LYS A 75 -6.52 11.67 -6.39
CA LYS A 75 -5.64 11.22 -7.47
C LYS A 75 -4.19 11.05 -7.04
N ILE A 76 -3.75 11.77 -6.01
CA ILE A 76 -2.37 11.68 -5.56
C ILE A 76 -2.01 10.26 -5.09
N PHE A 77 -3.03 9.47 -4.73
CA PHE A 77 -2.81 8.10 -4.25
C PHE A 77 -3.12 7.04 -5.30
N ASN A 78 -3.26 7.42 -6.57
CA ASN A 78 -3.57 6.45 -7.62
C ASN A 78 -2.54 5.33 -7.71
N ASP A 79 -1.28 5.65 -7.50
CA ASP A 79 -0.20 4.67 -7.63
C ASP A 79 0.21 4.06 -6.28
N THR A 80 -0.36 4.53 -5.18
CA THR A 80 -0.07 3.95 -3.87
C THR A 80 -0.69 2.56 -3.79
N ILE A 81 0.14 1.58 -3.43
CA ILE A 81 -0.33 0.20 -3.26
C ILE A 81 -0.96 0.08 -1.88
N ILE A 82 -2.14 -0.52 -1.81
CA ILE A 82 -2.85 -0.70 -0.54
C ILE A 82 -3.08 -2.19 -0.31
N MET A 83 -2.57 -2.68 0.83
CA MET A 83 -2.73 -4.07 1.25
C MET A 83 -3.43 -4.10 2.61
N PHE A 84 -4.50 -4.85 2.70
CA PHE A 84 -5.25 -4.97 3.95
C PHE A 84 -4.79 -6.13 4.81
N LEU A 85 -4.95 -5.97 6.14
CA LEU A 85 -4.86 -7.05 7.10
C LEU A 85 -6.29 -7.38 7.52
N THR A 86 -6.72 -8.64 7.34
CA THR A 86 -8.10 -9.03 7.62
C THR A 86 -8.15 -10.18 8.60
N ALA A 87 -9.24 -10.29 9.34
CA ALA A 87 -9.46 -11.44 10.22
C ALA A 87 -9.81 -12.67 9.37
N ARG A 88 -9.41 -13.83 9.88
CA ARG A 88 -9.72 -15.09 9.21
C ARG A 88 -11.23 -15.29 9.15
N GLY A 89 -11.71 -15.78 8.01
CA GLY A 89 -13.12 -16.15 7.86
C GLY A 89 -14.04 -15.01 7.48
N GLU A 90 -13.49 -13.83 7.22
CA GLU A 90 -14.29 -12.68 6.84
C GLU A 90 -14.28 -12.48 5.33
N ASP A 91 -14.92 -13.40 4.60
CA ASP A 91 -14.97 -13.33 3.13
C ASP A 91 -15.61 -12.04 2.65
N TYR A 92 -16.61 -11.59 3.35
CA TYR A 92 -17.28 -10.33 3.05
C TYR A 92 -16.30 -9.15 3.12
N SER A 93 -15.38 -9.15 4.10
CA SER A 93 -14.36 -8.12 4.20
C SER A 93 -13.40 -8.15 3.02
N HIS A 94 -13.09 -9.33 2.50
CA HIS A 94 -12.20 -9.46 1.35
C HIS A 94 -12.81 -8.79 0.12
N MET A 95 -14.09 -9.05 -0.14
CA MET A 95 -14.78 -8.42 -1.26
C MET A 95 -14.86 -6.91 -1.09
N ALA A 96 -15.22 -6.45 0.10
CA ALA A 96 -15.32 -5.02 0.37
C ALA A 96 -13.95 -4.34 0.20
N ALA A 97 -12.88 -5.03 0.59
CA ALA A 97 -11.54 -4.50 0.44
C ALA A 97 -11.19 -4.24 -1.02
N PHE A 98 -11.45 -5.20 -1.89
CA PHE A 98 -11.16 -5.03 -3.32
C PHE A 98 -12.08 -4.00 -3.96
N ASP A 99 -13.35 -3.97 -3.57
CA ASP A 99 -14.29 -2.96 -4.08
C ASP A 99 -13.85 -1.55 -3.66
N ALA A 100 -13.21 -1.41 -2.51
CA ALA A 100 -12.73 -0.12 -2.04
C ALA A 100 -11.44 0.30 -2.74
N GLY A 101 -10.81 -0.58 -3.51
CA GLY A 101 -9.62 -0.24 -4.27
C GLY A 101 -8.32 -0.81 -3.72
N ALA A 102 -8.38 -1.87 -2.91
CA ALA A 102 -7.18 -2.52 -2.40
C ALA A 102 -6.51 -3.34 -3.49
N ASP A 103 -5.19 -3.45 -3.38
CA ASP A 103 -4.40 -4.25 -4.33
C ASP A 103 -4.19 -5.69 -3.84
N ASP A 104 -4.24 -5.92 -2.53
CA ASP A 104 -4.04 -7.25 -1.98
C ASP A 104 -4.51 -7.26 -0.53
N TYR A 105 -4.50 -8.43 0.07
CA TYR A 105 -4.82 -8.58 1.50
C TYR A 105 -4.04 -9.75 2.09
N VAL A 106 -3.88 -9.72 3.42
CA VAL A 106 -3.27 -10.82 4.19
C VAL A 106 -4.19 -11.13 5.36
N THR A 107 -4.41 -12.42 5.58
CA THR A 107 -5.29 -12.87 6.67
C THR A 107 -4.52 -13.00 7.96
N LYS A 108 -5.11 -12.55 9.07
CA LYS A 108 -4.56 -12.82 10.41
C LYS A 108 -4.80 -14.28 10.76
N PRO A 109 -3.93 -14.95 11.54
CA PRO A 109 -2.83 -14.40 12.32
C PRO A 109 -1.65 -13.98 11.45
N ILE A 110 -0.97 -12.93 11.91
CA ILE A 110 0.11 -12.31 11.16
C ILE A 110 1.33 -13.22 11.09
N LYS A 111 1.84 -13.43 9.89
CA LYS A 111 3.11 -14.12 9.66
C LYS A 111 4.04 -13.13 9.00
N PRO A 112 4.97 -12.55 9.76
CA PRO A 112 5.79 -11.44 9.26
C PRO A 112 6.53 -11.76 7.96
N LYS A 113 7.04 -12.97 7.81
CA LYS A 113 7.77 -13.32 6.58
C LYS A 113 6.87 -13.33 5.36
N ILE A 114 5.60 -13.71 5.53
CA ILE A 114 4.65 -13.70 4.42
C ILE A 114 4.33 -12.26 4.04
N ILE A 115 4.16 -11.38 5.04
CA ILE A 115 3.90 -9.97 4.76
C ILE A 115 5.06 -9.36 4.00
N VAL A 116 6.29 -9.60 4.45
CA VAL A 116 7.47 -9.06 3.78
C VAL A 116 7.55 -9.56 2.35
N SER A 117 7.28 -10.85 2.12
CA SER A 117 7.28 -11.42 0.76
C SER A 117 6.25 -10.74 -0.13
N LYS A 118 5.04 -10.53 0.37
CA LYS A 118 4.00 -9.86 -0.41
C LYS A 118 4.37 -8.41 -0.71
N VAL A 119 4.93 -7.71 0.28
CA VAL A 119 5.38 -6.34 0.07
C VAL A 119 6.42 -6.29 -1.05
N LYS A 120 7.40 -7.18 -1.01
CA LYS A 120 8.41 -7.25 -2.07
C LYS A 120 7.80 -7.50 -3.43
N ALA A 121 6.85 -8.43 -3.51
CA ALA A 121 6.20 -8.76 -4.77
C ALA A 121 5.41 -7.57 -5.33
N LEU A 122 4.67 -6.88 -4.47
CA LEU A 122 3.89 -5.73 -4.89
C LEU A 122 4.78 -4.58 -5.33
N LEU A 123 5.87 -4.34 -4.60
CA LEU A 123 6.80 -3.27 -4.95
C LEU A 123 7.56 -3.57 -6.23
N ARG A 124 7.78 -4.85 -6.57
CA ARG A 124 8.41 -5.21 -7.84
C ARG A 124 7.54 -4.76 -9.02
N ARG A 125 6.22 -4.86 -8.90
CA ARG A 125 5.32 -4.36 -9.95
C ARG A 125 5.51 -2.86 -10.16
N LEU A 126 5.62 -2.12 -9.07
CA LEU A 126 5.84 -0.68 -9.13
C LEU A 126 7.16 -0.35 -9.82
N LYS A 127 8.23 -1.06 -9.47
CA LYS A 127 9.54 -0.84 -10.10
C LYS A 127 9.52 -1.16 -11.58
N LYS A 128 8.84 -2.23 -11.97
CA LYS A 128 8.74 -2.61 -13.38
C LYS A 128 8.03 -1.55 -14.18
N GLU A 129 6.99 -0.97 -13.63
CA GLU A 129 6.25 0.09 -14.30
C GLU A 129 7.14 1.32 -14.50
N GLU A 130 7.93 1.68 -13.49
CA GLU A 130 8.87 2.78 -13.61
C GLU A 130 9.88 2.54 -14.70
N GLU A 131 10.48 1.36 -14.71
CA GLU A 131 11.48 0.99 -15.71
C GLU A 131 10.88 0.98 -17.10
N GLY A 132 9.66 0.48 -17.24
CA GLY A 132 8.96 0.50 -18.50
C GLY A 132 8.71 1.91 -19.01
N GLN A 133 8.29 2.79 -18.13
CA GLN A 133 8.07 4.19 -18.48
C GLN A 133 9.37 4.88 -18.90
N ASP A 134 10.44 4.62 -18.17
CA ASP A 134 11.75 5.18 -18.50
C ASP A 134 12.22 4.71 -19.87
N LYS A 135 12.04 3.44 -20.17
CA LYS A 135 12.41 2.90 -21.47
C LYS A 135 11.62 3.56 -22.59
N ILE A 136 10.33 3.78 -22.38
CA ILE A 136 9.49 4.43 -23.36
C ILE A 136 9.98 5.85 -23.60
N LYS A 137 10.29 6.58 -22.54
CA LYS A 137 10.78 7.95 -22.67
C LYS A 137 12.08 8.01 -23.46
N VAL A 138 12.97 7.09 -23.20
CA VAL A 138 14.28 7.08 -23.86
C VAL A 138 14.16 6.61 -25.30
N GLY A 139 13.36 5.59 -25.52
CA GLY A 139 13.22 5.00 -26.83
C GLY A 139 12.27 5.69 -27.73
N LYS A 140 11.41 6.62 -27.26
CA LYS A 140 10.38 7.04 -28.02
C LYS A 140 9.84 8.26 -27.85
N LEU A 141 9.65 8.51 -27.76
CA LEU A 141 9.16 9.44 -27.66
C LEU A 141 8.02 9.44 -27.49
N ILE A 142 7.52 9.17 -27.07
CA ILE A 142 6.61 9.00 -26.61
C ILE A 142 5.40 8.94 -26.83
N ILE A 143 4.87 8.76 -26.92
CA ILE A 143 3.82 8.49 -27.17
C ILE A 143 2.94 8.50 -26.42
N ASP A 144 2.68 8.56 -26.08
CA ASP A 144 1.96 8.49 -25.35
C ASP A 144 1.62 8.21 -24.55
N LYS A 145 1.41 8.24 -24.19
CA LYS A 145 1.18 7.81 -23.38
C LYS A 145 0.42 8.12 -22.89
N GLU A 146 0.21 8.53 -22.82
CA GLU A 146 -0.30 8.54 -22.19
C GLU A 146 -1.11 7.97 -22.21
N GLN A 147 -1.41 7.52 -22.71
CA GLN A 147 -1.94 6.73 -22.64
C GLN A 147 -1.82 5.68 -22.18
N TYR A 148 -1.53 5.67 -21.98
CA TYR A 148 -1.21 4.74 -21.33
C TYR A 148 -1.14 4.79 -20.31
N GLU A 149 -1.35 5.28 -20.20
CA GLU A 149 -0.97 5.29 -19.19
C GLU A 149 -1.21 5.04 -18.63
N VAL A 150 -1.55 5.66 -18.67
CA VAL A 150 -1.31 5.50 -17.90
C VAL A 150 -1.68 5.03 -17.43
N THR A 151 -2.19 5.19 -17.42
CA THR A 151 -2.07 4.71 -16.70
C THR A 151 -2.16 4.22 -16.32
N HIS A 152 -2.56 4.51 -16.13
CA HIS A 152 -2.21 4.12 -15.41
C HIS A 152 -2.32 3.79 -15.04
N LYS A 153 -2.66 4.05 -15.18
CA LYS A 153 -2.33 3.81 -14.67
C LYS A 153 -2.22 3.42 -14.36
N GLY A 154 -2.60 4.02 -14.73
CA GLY A 154 -2.12 3.75 -14.31
C GLY A 154 -1.93 3.63 -14.46
#